data_150e26ac3e153b1425050894483e1fdd
#
_entry.id   150e26ac3e153b1425050894483e1fdd
#
_cell.length_a   1.000
_cell.length_b   1.000
_cell.length_c   1.000
_cell.angle_alpha   90.00
_cell.angle_beta   90.00
_cell.angle_gamma   90.00
#
_symmetry.space_group_name_H-M   'P 1'
#
loop_
_entity.id
_entity.type
_entity.pdbx_description
1 polymer ?
#
loop_
_entity_poly.entity_id
_entity_poly.type
_entity_poly.pdbx_seq_one_letter_code
_entity_poly.pdbx_strand_id
1 'polypeptide(L)'
;VVSQLSGRVGPTTSTTSKAAKKVCNIMQYGGVSSATTDNSAAITSAWNACKSGGQVYIPAGNYGLNSWVALSGGTGVSINLEGTIYRMSTAGGNMIAVSQTTDFEFYSANSKGAIQGYGYQLNTKGASGPRLIRLIDVTNFSLHDIALVDAPVFHLTLDSCTNGEVYNTIIHGASEGGLDGIDVWGSNIWLHDVEVSNKDECVTVKNPANNILVEQVHCNWSGGSAMGSLSTGTNIHDIEYNYIYTHHSNQMYMIKSNGGGGTVRNVAFNNFMGHSNAYTLNFDTAWSSMSKAAGNGIAYTNITFGAWKGTAANGVQRGPIKVNCPSAVPCTGINIRDFNVWTDTGSSVLWGCQNAYGSGGCLKTASGGAYTSTSTVRSVGGYQYATMSNELPSGFPVGRQIPVPSLPASFYPGRQPISAILA
;
A
#
# COMPACT_ATOMS: atom_id res chain seq x y z
N VAL A 1 -15.06 4.49 16.85
CA VAL A 1 -14.20 4.80 15.68
C VAL A 1 -15.14 5.14 14.53
N VAL A 2 -15.07 6.34 14.04
CA VAL A 2 -15.86 6.74 12.85
C VAL A 2 -15.06 6.27 11.64
N SER A 3 -15.65 5.37 10.83
CA SER A 3 -15.06 4.98 9.55
C SER A 3 -14.83 6.22 8.69
N GLN A 4 -13.64 6.34 8.10
CA GLN A 4 -13.32 7.45 7.21
C GLN A 4 -13.96 7.30 5.81
N LEU A 5 -14.57 6.15 5.52
CA LEU A 5 -15.28 5.94 4.27
C LEU A 5 -16.52 6.84 4.16
N SER A 6 -16.76 7.40 2.99
CA SER A 6 -17.90 8.28 2.72
C SER A 6 -19.17 7.56 2.26
N GLY A 7 -19.07 6.27 1.97
CA GLY A 7 -20.19 5.46 1.52
C GLY A 7 -19.78 4.04 1.13
N ARG A 8 -20.63 3.39 0.33
CA ARG A 8 -20.38 2.04 -0.17
C ARG A 8 -19.13 1.99 -1.04
N VAL A 9 -18.37 0.91 -0.92
CA VAL A 9 -17.23 0.56 -1.78
C VAL A 9 -17.52 -0.74 -2.53
N GLY A 10 -16.73 -1.02 -3.55
CA GLY A 10 -16.84 -2.25 -4.33
C GLY A 10 -17.87 -2.22 -5.46
N PRO A 11 -17.94 -3.30 -6.24
CA PRO A 11 -18.84 -3.42 -7.38
C PRO A 11 -20.33 -3.32 -7.01
N THR A 12 -21.14 -2.85 -7.93
CA THR A 12 -22.60 -2.78 -7.75
C THR A 12 -23.31 -4.06 -8.21
N THR A 13 -22.69 -4.80 -9.11
CA THR A 13 -23.17 -6.07 -9.64
C THR A 13 -22.26 -7.22 -9.19
N SER A 14 -22.83 -8.34 -8.76
CA SER A 14 -22.07 -9.50 -8.31
C SER A 14 -21.32 -10.19 -9.47
N THR A 15 -20.22 -10.89 -9.13
CA THR A 15 -19.48 -11.76 -10.08
C THR A 15 -20.39 -12.80 -10.72
N THR A 16 -21.28 -13.40 -9.94
CA THR A 16 -22.28 -14.38 -10.42
C THR A 16 -23.19 -13.77 -11.49
N SER A 17 -23.68 -12.56 -11.27
CA SER A 17 -24.53 -11.86 -12.25
C SER A 17 -23.77 -11.51 -13.52
N LYS A 18 -22.51 -11.07 -13.40
CA LYS A 18 -21.63 -10.81 -14.56
C LYS A 18 -21.37 -12.07 -15.36
N ALA A 19 -21.01 -13.18 -14.70
CA ALA A 19 -20.78 -14.48 -15.35
C ALA A 19 -22.05 -15.05 -15.99
N ALA A 20 -23.21 -14.89 -15.35
CA ALA A 20 -24.49 -15.36 -15.90
C ALA A 20 -24.87 -14.60 -17.18
N LYS A 21 -24.44 -13.34 -17.32
CA LYS A 21 -24.72 -12.56 -18.53
C LYS A 21 -23.86 -13.02 -19.71
N LYS A 22 -22.55 -13.17 -19.50
CA LYS A 22 -21.60 -13.66 -20.52
C LYS A 22 -20.27 -14.02 -19.89
N VAL A 23 -19.68 -15.16 -20.31
CA VAL A 23 -18.29 -15.51 -20.01
C VAL A 23 -17.47 -15.50 -21.30
N CYS A 24 -16.40 -14.72 -21.32
CA CYS A 24 -15.42 -14.65 -22.40
C CYS A 24 -14.13 -15.34 -21.95
N ASN A 25 -14.04 -16.66 -22.17
CA ASN A 25 -12.84 -17.43 -21.89
C ASN A 25 -11.78 -17.08 -22.94
N ILE A 26 -10.60 -16.61 -22.50
CA ILE A 26 -9.50 -16.19 -23.39
C ILE A 26 -9.09 -17.27 -24.38
N MET A 27 -9.26 -18.55 -24.03
CA MET A 27 -8.94 -19.68 -24.92
C MET A 27 -9.80 -19.69 -26.19
N GLN A 28 -11.00 -19.10 -26.13
CA GLN A 28 -11.90 -18.93 -27.29
C GLN A 28 -11.52 -17.73 -28.17
N TYR A 29 -10.59 -16.89 -27.68
CA TYR A 29 -10.08 -15.70 -28.38
C TYR A 29 -8.62 -15.84 -28.82
N GLY A 30 -8.14 -17.08 -28.93
CA GLY A 30 -6.76 -17.37 -29.34
C GLY A 30 -5.75 -17.41 -28.21
N GLY A 31 -6.20 -17.47 -26.94
CA GLY A 31 -5.32 -17.65 -25.80
C GLY A 31 -4.65 -19.04 -25.82
N VAL A 32 -3.43 -19.07 -25.32
CA VAL A 32 -2.62 -20.30 -25.23
C VAL A 32 -2.06 -20.39 -23.82
N SER A 33 -2.31 -21.54 -23.15
CA SER A 33 -1.74 -21.81 -21.83
C SER A 33 -0.25 -22.13 -21.95
N SER A 34 0.55 -21.06 -22.07
CA SER A 34 2.00 -21.10 -22.17
C SER A 34 2.59 -19.81 -21.59
N ALA A 35 3.57 -19.91 -20.69
CA ALA A 35 4.29 -18.78 -20.14
C ALA A 35 5.18 -18.05 -21.16
N THR A 36 5.41 -18.65 -22.32
CA THR A 36 6.27 -18.14 -23.39
C THR A 36 5.50 -17.70 -24.62
N THR A 37 4.17 -17.68 -24.57
CA THR A 37 3.30 -17.19 -25.65
C THR A 37 2.62 -15.90 -25.21
N ASP A 38 2.63 -14.87 -26.08
CA ASP A 38 1.96 -13.60 -25.81
C ASP A 38 0.43 -13.76 -25.89
N ASN A 39 -0.25 -13.58 -24.77
CA ASN A 39 -1.71 -13.66 -24.64
C ASN A 39 -2.40 -12.30 -24.64
N SER A 40 -1.69 -11.20 -24.89
CA SER A 40 -2.24 -9.84 -24.80
C SER A 40 -3.42 -9.63 -25.77
N ALA A 41 -3.32 -10.12 -27.00
CA ALA A 41 -4.39 -10.01 -27.98
C ALA A 41 -5.64 -10.81 -27.58
N ALA A 42 -5.47 -12.01 -27.02
CA ALA A 42 -6.57 -12.85 -26.55
C ALA A 42 -7.32 -12.19 -25.37
N ILE A 43 -6.58 -11.65 -24.39
CA ILE A 43 -7.16 -10.94 -23.25
C ILE A 43 -7.92 -9.69 -23.72
N THR A 44 -7.32 -8.90 -24.61
CA THR A 44 -7.96 -7.70 -25.17
C THR A 44 -9.22 -8.03 -25.96
N SER A 45 -9.22 -9.09 -26.74
CA SER A 45 -10.38 -9.54 -27.51
C SER A 45 -11.50 -10.04 -26.59
N ALA A 46 -11.18 -10.83 -25.57
CA ALA A 46 -12.13 -11.28 -24.57
C ALA A 46 -12.75 -10.09 -23.80
N TRP A 47 -11.92 -9.10 -23.41
CA TRP A 47 -12.39 -7.87 -22.81
C TRP A 47 -13.40 -7.15 -23.69
N ASN A 48 -13.06 -6.89 -24.94
CA ASN A 48 -13.93 -6.17 -25.88
C ASN A 48 -15.28 -6.89 -26.09
N ALA A 49 -15.27 -8.22 -25.98
CA ALA A 49 -16.49 -9.01 -26.09
C ALA A 49 -17.34 -9.03 -24.80
N CYS A 50 -16.75 -8.79 -23.63
CA CYS A 50 -17.43 -8.88 -22.32
C CYS A 50 -17.54 -7.56 -21.55
N LYS A 51 -16.89 -6.48 -21.97
CA LYS A 51 -16.81 -5.23 -21.20
C LYS A 51 -18.14 -4.53 -20.92
N SER A 52 -19.23 -4.91 -21.61
CA SER A 52 -20.56 -4.38 -21.37
C SER A 52 -21.40 -5.32 -20.49
N GLY A 53 -20.82 -5.83 -19.41
CA GLY A 53 -21.50 -6.59 -18.38
C GLY A 53 -21.28 -8.10 -18.45
N GLY A 54 -20.05 -8.55 -18.64
CA GLY A 54 -19.68 -9.97 -18.65
C GLY A 54 -18.46 -10.26 -17.77
N GLN A 55 -17.96 -11.47 -17.90
CA GLN A 55 -16.74 -11.92 -17.24
C GLN A 55 -15.68 -12.32 -18.27
N VAL A 56 -14.52 -11.70 -18.22
CA VAL A 56 -13.30 -12.23 -18.85
C VAL A 56 -12.76 -13.34 -17.97
N TYR A 57 -12.60 -14.52 -18.53
CA TYR A 57 -12.12 -15.68 -17.79
C TYR A 57 -10.75 -16.13 -18.31
N ILE A 58 -9.78 -16.14 -17.41
CA ILE A 58 -8.42 -16.65 -17.64
C ILE A 58 -8.27 -17.93 -16.82
N PRO A 59 -8.41 -19.12 -17.44
CA PRO A 59 -8.41 -20.40 -16.74
C PRO A 59 -7.12 -20.68 -15.98
N ALA A 60 -7.14 -21.69 -15.13
CA ALA A 60 -5.93 -22.22 -14.52
C ALA A 60 -4.90 -22.61 -15.60
N GLY A 61 -3.67 -22.15 -15.45
CA GLY A 61 -2.59 -22.32 -16.42
C GLY A 61 -1.55 -21.21 -16.33
N ASN A 62 -0.62 -21.20 -17.27
CA ASN A 62 0.45 -20.21 -17.33
C ASN A 62 0.31 -19.39 -18.61
N TYR A 63 0.39 -18.06 -18.52
CA TYR A 63 0.12 -17.14 -19.63
C TYR A 63 1.20 -16.06 -19.74
N GLY A 64 1.95 -16.03 -20.81
CA GLY A 64 2.93 -14.97 -21.06
C GLY A 64 2.26 -13.68 -21.53
N LEU A 65 2.86 -12.53 -21.20
CA LEU A 65 2.58 -11.22 -21.81
C LEU A 65 3.88 -10.61 -22.33
N ASN A 66 3.97 -10.43 -23.63
CA ASN A 66 5.05 -9.70 -24.28
C ASN A 66 4.64 -8.29 -24.69
N SER A 67 3.37 -8.08 -24.95
CA SER A 67 2.75 -6.76 -25.12
C SER A 67 1.86 -6.45 -23.92
N TRP A 68 1.75 -5.16 -23.55
CA TRP A 68 0.95 -4.77 -22.40
C TRP A 68 -0.54 -4.67 -22.76
N VAL A 69 -1.38 -5.05 -21.79
CA VAL A 69 -2.82 -5.08 -21.96
C VAL A 69 -3.43 -3.77 -21.43
N ALA A 70 -4.00 -2.97 -22.34
CA ALA A 70 -4.71 -1.74 -22.00
C ALA A 70 -6.22 -1.92 -22.24
N LEU A 71 -6.97 -2.05 -21.16
CA LEU A 71 -8.42 -2.31 -21.14
C LEU A 71 -9.16 -1.02 -20.76
N SER A 72 -10.23 -0.68 -21.48
CA SER A 72 -10.96 0.55 -21.18
C SER A 72 -12.46 0.47 -21.50
N GLY A 73 -13.23 1.40 -20.89
CA GLY A 73 -14.64 1.61 -21.20
C GLY A 73 -15.53 0.44 -20.78
N GLY A 74 -15.18 -0.27 -19.72
CA GLY A 74 -16.00 -1.37 -19.19
C GLY A 74 -17.14 -0.87 -18.29
N THR A 75 -18.24 -1.61 -18.27
CA THR A 75 -19.35 -1.39 -17.34
C THR A 75 -19.93 -2.72 -16.89
N GLY A 76 -19.96 -2.96 -15.57
CA GLY A 76 -20.46 -4.21 -15.00
C GLY A 76 -19.66 -5.43 -15.44
N VAL A 77 -18.33 -5.33 -15.48
CA VAL A 77 -17.44 -6.35 -16.01
C VAL A 77 -16.51 -6.88 -14.93
N SER A 78 -16.14 -8.16 -15.04
CA SER A 78 -15.12 -8.76 -14.20
C SER A 78 -14.02 -9.45 -15.00
N ILE A 79 -12.84 -9.57 -14.37
CA ILE A 79 -11.75 -10.44 -14.80
C ILE A 79 -11.56 -11.49 -13.71
N ASN A 80 -11.80 -12.75 -14.04
CA ASN A 80 -11.49 -13.90 -13.17
C ASN A 80 -10.19 -14.54 -13.66
N LEU A 81 -9.12 -14.35 -12.88
CA LEU A 81 -7.80 -14.93 -13.14
C LEU A 81 -7.59 -16.16 -12.25
N GLU A 82 -7.64 -17.35 -12.80
CA GLU A 82 -7.37 -18.60 -12.07
C GLU A 82 -5.97 -19.16 -12.31
N GLY A 83 -5.25 -18.61 -13.28
CA GLY A 83 -3.88 -18.97 -13.60
C GLY A 83 -2.86 -17.92 -13.23
N THR A 84 -1.64 -18.07 -13.74
CA THR A 84 -0.56 -17.11 -13.54
C THR A 84 -0.18 -16.41 -14.84
N ILE A 85 -0.14 -15.09 -14.80
CA ILE A 85 0.36 -14.25 -15.90
C ILE A 85 1.84 -13.93 -15.66
N TYR A 86 2.68 -14.12 -16.67
CA TYR A 86 4.12 -13.92 -16.61
C TYR A 86 4.57 -12.80 -17.54
N ARG A 87 5.43 -11.91 -17.04
CA ARG A 87 6.09 -10.90 -17.86
C ARG A 87 7.08 -11.54 -18.83
N MET A 88 7.02 -11.17 -20.10
CA MET A 88 8.01 -11.55 -21.13
C MET A 88 8.83 -10.34 -21.59
N SER A 89 8.21 -9.17 -21.79
CA SER A 89 8.88 -7.95 -22.27
C SER A 89 9.60 -7.20 -21.15
N THR A 90 10.59 -6.39 -21.54
CA THR A 90 11.29 -5.46 -20.64
C THR A 90 10.83 -4.02 -20.84
N ALA A 91 9.87 -3.76 -21.73
CA ALA A 91 9.33 -2.43 -21.96
C ALA A 91 8.72 -1.84 -20.69
N GLY A 92 8.87 -0.55 -20.48
CA GLY A 92 8.20 0.18 -19.40
C GLY A 92 6.67 0.22 -19.60
N GLY A 93 5.96 0.81 -18.66
CA GLY A 93 4.49 0.93 -18.70
C GLY A 93 3.80 0.07 -17.64
N ASN A 94 2.68 -0.55 -17.97
CA ASN A 94 1.92 -1.40 -17.08
C ASN A 94 1.59 -2.72 -17.78
N MET A 95 1.87 -3.85 -17.14
CA MET A 95 1.51 -5.16 -17.74
C MET A 95 0.01 -5.23 -18.01
N ILE A 96 -0.79 -4.80 -17.04
CA ILE A 96 -2.25 -4.68 -17.16
C ILE A 96 -2.67 -3.30 -16.68
N ALA A 97 -3.27 -2.52 -17.57
CA ALA A 97 -3.95 -1.28 -17.23
C ALA A 97 -5.45 -1.41 -17.50
N VAL A 98 -6.26 -0.99 -16.53
CA VAL A 98 -7.72 -0.87 -16.70
C VAL A 98 -8.08 0.59 -16.48
N SER A 99 -8.81 1.18 -17.42
CA SER A 99 -9.14 2.61 -17.36
C SER A 99 -10.61 2.90 -17.68
N GLN A 100 -11.12 4.01 -17.13
CA GLN A 100 -12.47 4.53 -17.43
C GLN A 100 -13.54 3.43 -17.40
N THR A 101 -13.54 2.66 -16.32
CA THR A 101 -14.36 1.46 -16.14
C THR A 101 -15.19 1.61 -14.87
N THR A 102 -16.44 1.22 -14.90
CA THR A 102 -17.32 1.27 -13.74
C THR A 102 -17.94 -0.10 -13.44
N ASP A 103 -18.21 -0.37 -12.16
CA ASP A 103 -18.71 -1.66 -11.69
C ASP A 103 -17.81 -2.81 -12.15
N PHE A 104 -16.54 -2.71 -11.70
CA PHE A 104 -15.45 -3.57 -12.14
C PHE A 104 -14.98 -4.49 -11.01
N GLU A 105 -14.53 -5.69 -11.37
CA GLU A 105 -13.94 -6.63 -10.42
C GLU A 105 -12.78 -7.40 -11.05
N PHE A 106 -11.62 -7.39 -10.39
CA PHE A 106 -10.48 -8.20 -10.76
C PHE A 106 -10.16 -9.16 -9.62
N TYR A 107 -10.33 -10.45 -9.84
CA TYR A 107 -10.26 -11.42 -8.77
C TYR A 107 -9.81 -12.80 -9.25
N SER A 108 -9.60 -13.70 -8.30
CA SER A 108 -9.38 -15.11 -8.56
C SER A 108 -10.37 -15.96 -7.78
N ALA A 109 -11.28 -16.64 -8.48
CA ALA A 109 -12.31 -17.47 -7.85
C ALA A 109 -11.72 -18.67 -7.11
N ASN A 110 -10.53 -19.14 -7.50
CA ASN A 110 -9.84 -20.26 -6.87
C ASN A 110 -8.71 -19.80 -5.90
N SER A 111 -8.52 -18.49 -5.68
CA SER A 111 -7.43 -17.91 -4.89
C SER A 111 -6.01 -18.33 -5.35
N LYS A 112 -5.84 -18.70 -6.61
CA LYS A 112 -4.54 -19.10 -7.21
C LYS A 112 -4.08 -18.13 -8.29
N GLY A 113 -4.89 -17.15 -8.63
CA GLY A 113 -4.54 -16.13 -9.62
C GLY A 113 -3.33 -15.33 -9.20
N ALA A 114 -2.38 -15.15 -10.11
CA ALA A 114 -1.17 -14.39 -9.82
C ALA A 114 -0.63 -13.67 -11.05
N ILE A 115 0.14 -12.59 -10.80
CA ILE A 115 0.96 -11.93 -11.81
C ILE A 115 2.41 -11.96 -11.35
N GLN A 116 3.27 -12.60 -12.12
CA GLN A 116 4.70 -12.72 -11.89
C GLN A 116 5.47 -11.78 -12.82
N GLY A 117 6.10 -10.77 -12.22
CA GLY A 117 6.80 -9.72 -12.97
C GLY A 117 8.24 -10.07 -13.34
N TYR A 118 8.84 -11.10 -12.75
CA TYR A 118 10.25 -11.44 -12.96
C TYR A 118 11.19 -10.21 -12.83
N GLY A 119 10.92 -9.36 -11.83
CA GLY A 119 11.70 -8.16 -11.56
C GLY A 119 13.19 -8.44 -11.38
N TYR A 120 13.54 -9.58 -10.78
CA TYR A 120 14.93 -10.00 -10.58
C TYR A 120 15.77 -10.02 -11.86
N GLN A 121 15.15 -10.25 -13.03
CA GLN A 121 15.84 -10.24 -14.33
C GLN A 121 16.27 -8.85 -14.76
N LEU A 122 15.62 -7.80 -14.24
CA LEU A 122 15.85 -6.39 -14.58
C LEU A 122 16.62 -5.68 -13.47
N ASN A 123 16.22 -5.84 -12.23
CA ASN A 123 16.77 -5.14 -11.07
C ASN A 123 18.27 -5.43 -10.90
N THR A 124 18.71 -6.67 -11.07
CA THR A 124 20.12 -7.04 -11.05
C THR A 124 20.98 -6.37 -12.14
N LYS A 125 20.33 -5.83 -13.17
CA LYS A 125 21.00 -5.10 -14.26
C LYS A 125 20.84 -3.58 -14.14
N GLY A 126 20.18 -3.10 -13.06
CA GLY A 126 19.82 -1.69 -12.92
C GLY A 126 18.84 -1.20 -14.00
N ALA A 127 18.09 -2.11 -14.61
CA ALA A 127 17.13 -1.79 -15.65
C ALA A 127 15.73 -1.63 -15.05
N SER A 128 15.00 -0.63 -15.53
CA SER A 128 13.58 -0.46 -15.22
C SER A 128 12.71 -1.38 -16.08
N GLY A 129 11.44 -1.54 -15.68
CA GLY A 129 10.46 -2.34 -16.41
C GLY A 129 9.03 -1.85 -16.14
N PRO A 130 8.00 -2.67 -16.39
CA PRO A 130 6.62 -2.28 -16.18
C PRO A 130 6.20 -2.41 -14.71
N ARG A 131 5.16 -1.67 -14.33
CA ARG A 131 4.29 -1.97 -13.19
C ARG A 131 3.46 -3.23 -13.51
N LEU A 132 2.97 -3.93 -12.48
CA LEU A 132 2.10 -5.09 -12.75
C LEU A 132 0.68 -4.65 -13.09
N ILE A 133 -0.01 -3.97 -12.19
CA ILE A 133 -1.38 -3.49 -12.40
C ILE A 133 -1.50 -2.00 -12.15
N ARG A 134 -2.21 -1.30 -13.02
CA ARG A 134 -2.67 0.07 -12.79
C ARG A 134 -4.14 0.19 -13.13
N LEU A 135 -4.96 0.66 -12.17
CA LEU A 135 -6.35 1.06 -12.36
C LEU A 135 -6.39 2.57 -12.47
N ILE A 136 -7.03 3.12 -13.52
CA ILE A 136 -7.06 4.56 -13.83
C ILE A 136 -8.50 5.01 -14.02
N ASP A 137 -8.99 5.94 -13.20
CA ASP A 137 -10.38 6.41 -13.27
C ASP A 137 -11.40 5.24 -13.22
N VAL A 138 -11.17 4.27 -12.34
CA VAL A 138 -12.07 3.13 -12.15
C VAL A 138 -12.99 3.40 -10.97
N THR A 139 -14.30 3.17 -11.17
CA THR A 139 -15.33 3.49 -10.16
C THR A 139 -16.12 2.25 -9.79
N ASN A 140 -16.51 2.13 -8.50
CA ASN A 140 -17.26 0.99 -7.95
C ASN A 140 -16.56 -0.34 -8.29
N PHE A 141 -15.39 -0.53 -7.71
CA PHE A 141 -14.54 -1.66 -8.09
C PHE A 141 -14.04 -2.48 -6.89
N SER A 142 -13.62 -3.70 -7.17
CA SER A 142 -12.80 -4.47 -6.27
C SER A 142 -11.64 -5.18 -6.98
N LEU A 143 -10.55 -5.43 -6.21
CA LEU A 143 -9.44 -6.27 -6.60
C LEU A 143 -9.11 -7.18 -5.42
N HIS A 144 -9.18 -8.52 -5.62
CA HIS A 144 -9.04 -9.43 -4.50
C HIS A 144 -8.65 -10.85 -4.88
N ASP A 145 -8.20 -11.62 -3.89
CA ASP A 145 -7.82 -13.03 -4.00
C ASP A 145 -6.75 -13.30 -5.04
N ILE A 146 -5.80 -12.38 -5.21
CA ILE A 146 -4.68 -12.52 -6.16
C ILE A 146 -3.33 -12.22 -5.52
N ALA A 147 -2.26 -12.80 -6.09
CA ALA A 147 -0.89 -12.52 -5.73
C ALA A 147 -0.20 -11.67 -6.81
N LEU A 148 0.51 -10.63 -6.38
CA LEU A 148 1.36 -9.80 -7.23
C LEU A 148 2.82 -10.00 -6.82
N VAL A 149 3.64 -10.49 -7.74
CA VAL A 149 4.95 -11.05 -7.39
C VAL A 149 6.04 -10.46 -8.25
N ASP A 150 7.12 -10.02 -7.58
CA ASP A 150 8.39 -9.66 -8.18
C ASP A 150 8.24 -8.64 -9.33
N ALA A 151 7.57 -7.51 -9.02
CA ALA A 151 7.43 -6.43 -9.98
C ALA A 151 8.79 -5.80 -10.31
N PRO A 152 9.04 -5.44 -11.57
CA PRO A 152 10.23 -4.64 -11.91
C PRO A 152 10.21 -3.22 -11.34
N VAL A 153 9.01 -2.68 -11.06
CA VAL A 153 8.80 -1.35 -10.45
C VAL A 153 7.67 -1.47 -9.41
N PHE A 154 6.49 -0.89 -9.61
CA PHE A 154 5.40 -0.94 -8.64
C PHE A 154 4.47 -2.14 -8.91
N HIS A 155 3.85 -2.67 -7.83
CA HIS A 155 2.95 -3.82 -7.95
C HIS A 155 1.52 -3.39 -8.30
N LEU A 156 0.91 -2.53 -7.51
CA LEU A 156 -0.47 -2.06 -7.71
C LEU A 156 -0.55 -0.54 -7.58
N THR A 157 -1.13 0.11 -8.58
CA THR A 157 -1.41 1.54 -8.55
C THR A 157 -2.90 1.79 -8.78
N LEU A 158 -3.54 2.48 -7.84
CA LEU A 158 -4.92 2.96 -7.92
C LEU A 158 -4.90 4.45 -8.21
N ASP A 159 -5.08 4.82 -9.48
CA ASP A 159 -4.93 6.16 -10.00
C ASP A 159 -6.29 6.82 -10.20
N SER A 160 -6.64 7.81 -9.37
CA SER A 160 -7.89 8.57 -9.47
C SER A 160 -9.15 7.69 -9.38
N CYS A 161 -9.06 6.59 -8.65
CA CYS A 161 -10.13 5.63 -8.50
C CYS A 161 -11.16 6.07 -7.44
N THR A 162 -12.39 5.57 -7.53
CA THR A 162 -13.47 5.93 -6.62
C THR A 162 -14.33 4.73 -6.21
N ASN A 163 -14.76 4.69 -4.95
CA ASN A 163 -15.60 3.63 -4.37
C ASN A 163 -15.00 2.23 -4.56
N GLY A 164 -13.75 2.08 -4.15
CA GLY A 164 -12.97 0.87 -4.39
C GLY A 164 -12.73 0.03 -3.16
N GLU A 165 -12.48 -1.25 -3.37
CA GLU A 165 -12.09 -2.20 -2.34
C GLU A 165 -10.95 -3.10 -2.84
N VAL A 166 -9.86 -3.20 -2.04
CA VAL A 166 -8.76 -4.13 -2.31
C VAL A 166 -8.55 -5.00 -1.08
N TYR A 167 -8.62 -6.31 -1.24
CA TYR A 167 -8.53 -7.21 -0.11
C TYR A 167 -7.99 -8.59 -0.48
N ASN A 168 -7.62 -9.37 0.55
CA ASN A 168 -7.09 -10.73 0.43
C ASN A 168 -6.03 -10.83 -0.68
N THR A 169 -5.03 -9.93 -0.62
CA THR A 169 -4.00 -9.79 -1.64
C THR A 169 -2.62 -9.91 -1.01
N ILE A 170 -1.74 -10.69 -1.63
CA ILE A 170 -0.34 -10.82 -1.23
C ILE A 170 0.54 -10.16 -2.29
N ILE A 171 1.46 -9.32 -1.83
CA ILE A 171 2.47 -8.65 -2.66
C ILE A 171 3.85 -9.06 -2.17
N HIS A 172 4.59 -9.78 -3.01
CA HIS A 172 5.97 -10.16 -2.73
C HIS A 172 6.91 -9.54 -3.76
N GLY A 173 7.64 -8.50 -3.35
CA GLY A 173 8.68 -7.83 -4.12
C GLY A 173 10.07 -8.10 -3.56
N ALA A 174 11.09 -7.88 -4.37
CA ALA A 174 12.48 -8.00 -3.94
C ALA A 174 12.84 -6.96 -2.86
N SER A 175 13.86 -7.26 -2.06
CA SER A 175 14.36 -6.34 -1.01
C SER A 175 15.20 -5.21 -1.61
N GLU A 176 14.56 -4.38 -2.44
CA GLU A 176 15.13 -3.24 -3.18
C GLU A 176 14.16 -2.06 -3.21
N GLY A 177 14.67 -0.81 -3.27
CA GLY A 177 13.85 0.39 -3.37
C GLY A 177 13.17 0.55 -4.73
N GLY A 178 12.10 1.35 -4.80
CA GLY A 178 11.33 1.62 -6.02
C GLY A 178 10.36 0.50 -6.42
N LEU A 179 10.05 -0.41 -5.50
CA LEU A 179 9.15 -1.55 -5.72
C LEU A 179 7.91 -1.44 -4.84
N ASP A 180 7.21 -0.31 -4.91
CA ASP A 180 6.04 -0.01 -4.08
C ASP A 180 4.98 -1.10 -4.14
N GLY A 181 4.38 -1.39 -2.99
CA GLY A 181 3.31 -2.36 -2.86
C GLY A 181 2.01 -1.84 -3.47
N ILE A 182 1.32 -0.95 -2.76
CA ILE A 182 0.08 -0.33 -3.24
C ILE A 182 0.21 1.19 -3.12
N ASP A 183 0.15 1.87 -4.25
CA ASP A 183 -0.02 3.31 -4.31
C ASP A 183 -1.47 3.66 -4.59
N VAL A 184 -2.06 4.56 -3.79
CA VAL A 184 -3.47 4.93 -3.91
C VAL A 184 -3.70 6.43 -3.85
N TRP A 185 -4.43 6.95 -4.83
CA TRP A 185 -5.05 8.27 -4.77
C TRP A 185 -6.43 8.22 -5.44
N GLY A 186 -7.32 9.04 -4.94
CA GLY A 186 -8.73 9.02 -5.31
C GLY A 186 -9.64 9.16 -4.11
N SER A 187 -10.81 8.58 -4.12
CA SER A 187 -11.85 8.83 -3.14
C SER A 187 -12.63 7.58 -2.74
N ASN A 188 -12.91 7.45 -1.44
CA ASN A 188 -13.74 6.39 -0.89
C ASN A 188 -13.23 4.99 -1.25
N ILE A 189 -12.04 4.64 -0.71
CA ILE A 189 -11.36 3.38 -1.01
C ILE A 189 -11.03 2.65 0.30
N TRP A 190 -11.34 1.38 0.37
CA TRP A 190 -11.01 0.49 1.46
C TRP A 190 -9.98 -0.54 1.03
N LEU A 191 -8.84 -0.55 1.73
CA LEU A 191 -7.77 -1.53 1.54
C LEU A 191 -7.63 -2.34 2.82
N HIS A 192 -7.80 -3.66 2.74
CA HIS A 192 -7.76 -4.49 3.94
C HIS A 192 -7.31 -5.92 3.66
N ASP A 193 -6.87 -6.62 4.71
CA ASP A 193 -6.41 -8.01 4.61
C ASP A 193 -5.36 -8.18 3.51
N VAL A 194 -4.30 -7.36 3.60
CA VAL A 194 -3.21 -7.31 2.63
C VAL A 194 -1.89 -7.62 3.30
N GLU A 195 -1.05 -8.38 2.63
CA GLU A 195 0.34 -8.62 3.02
C GLU A 195 1.29 -8.07 1.95
N VAL A 196 2.26 -7.26 2.37
CA VAL A 196 3.31 -6.72 1.48
C VAL A 196 4.68 -7.04 2.05
N SER A 197 5.55 -7.60 1.22
CA SER A 197 6.99 -7.74 1.51
C SER A 197 7.77 -7.21 0.29
N ASN A 198 8.51 -6.13 0.51
CA ASN A 198 9.34 -5.45 -0.50
C ASN A 198 10.40 -4.63 0.26
N LYS A 199 11.06 -3.68 -0.33
CA LYS A 199 11.98 -2.76 0.37
C LYS A 199 11.51 -1.31 0.30
N ASP A 200 10.45 -1.04 -0.45
CA ASP A 200 9.83 0.28 -0.57
C ASP A 200 8.44 0.30 0.10
N GLU A 201 7.64 1.33 -0.15
CA GLU A 201 6.39 1.55 0.56
C GLU A 201 5.43 0.34 0.48
N CYS A 202 4.75 0.09 1.60
CA CYS A 202 3.76 -0.97 1.76
C CYS A 202 2.41 -0.56 1.15
N VAL A 203 1.69 0.34 1.82
CA VAL A 203 0.48 0.99 1.31
C VAL A 203 0.67 2.50 1.45
N THR A 204 0.62 3.21 0.36
CA THR A 204 0.94 4.63 0.30
C THR A 204 -0.20 5.45 -0.27
N VAL A 205 -0.68 6.41 0.54
CA VAL A 205 -1.62 7.42 0.06
C VAL A 205 -0.84 8.52 -0.65
N LYS A 206 -1.19 8.76 -1.91
CA LYS A 206 -0.66 9.85 -2.75
C LYS A 206 -1.69 10.98 -2.86
N ASN A 207 -1.30 12.10 -3.44
CA ASN A 207 -2.15 13.27 -3.65
C ASN A 207 -2.80 13.26 -5.06
N PRO A 208 -4.09 13.67 -5.20
CA PRO A 208 -5.07 13.97 -4.14
C PRO A 208 -5.80 12.73 -3.62
N ALA A 209 -6.21 12.74 -2.35
CA ALA A 209 -6.91 11.60 -1.76
C ALA A 209 -7.88 12.01 -0.65
N ASN A 210 -9.02 11.33 -0.56
CA ASN A 210 -9.94 11.49 0.56
C ASN A 210 -10.76 10.22 0.83
N ASN A 211 -11.21 10.09 2.08
CA ASN A 211 -12.04 8.97 2.51
C ASN A 211 -11.39 7.60 2.20
N ILE A 212 -10.15 7.42 2.64
CA ILE A 212 -9.44 6.14 2.46
C ILE A 212 -9.27 5.48 3.83
N LEU A 213 -9.68 4.21 3.90
CA LEU A 213 -9.50 3.33 5.05
C LEU A 213 -8.54 2.20 4.69
N VAL A 214 -7.49 2.04 5.48
CA VAL A 214 -6.50 0.96 5.35
C VAL A 214 -6.50 0.15 6.63
N GLU A 215 -6.82 -1.14 6.57
CA GLU A 215 -6.96 -1.99 7.75
C GLU A 215 -6.33 -3.37 7.58
N GLN A 216 -5.92 -4.00 8.70
CA GLN A 216 -5.41 -5.37 8.71
C GLN A 216 -4.32 -5.59 7.65
N VAL A 217 -3.32 -4.72 7.64
CA VAL A 217 -2.22 -4.77 6.67
C VAL A 217 -0.92 -5.20 7.35
N HIS A 218 -0.26 -6.17 6.75
CA HIS A 218 1.06 -6.65 7.17
C HIS A 218 2.14 -6.09 6.23
N CYS A 219 3.05 -5.29 6.77
CA CYS A 219 4.22 -4.76 6.05
C CYS A 219 5.47 -5.47 6.58
N ASN A 220 6.03 -6.39 5.80
CA ASN A 220 7.12 -7.25 6.23
C ASN A 220 8.37 -6.97 5.41
N TRP A 221 9.49 -6.60 6.06
CA TRP A 221 10.72 -6.25 5.37
C TRP A 221 10.51 -5.21 4.26
N SER A 222 9.63 -4.25 4.52
CA SER A 222 9.20 -3.24 3.55
C SER A 222 9.76 -1.85 3.89
N GLY A 223 9.40 -0.84 3.12
CA GLY A 223 9.61 0.55 3.47
C GLY A 223 8.67 1.03 4.58
N GLY A 224 7.61 0.26 4.86
CA GLY A 224 6.51 0.66 5.73
C GLY A 224 5.41 1.42 4.98
N SER A 225 4.27 1.65 5.63
CA SER A 225 3.20 2.45 5.04
C SER A 225 3.56 3.94 5.01
N ALA A 226 2.98 4.69 4.08
CA ALA A 226 3.39 6.07 3.86
C ALA A 226 2.25 6.99 3.39
N MET A 227 2.50 8.31 3.49
CA MET A 227 1.79 9.36 2.80
C MET A 227 2.81 10.24 2.06
N GLY A 228 2.68 10.29 0.76
CA GLY A 228 3.60 11.11 -0.06
C GLY A 228 4.34 10.28 -1.14
N SER A 229 5.27 10.88 -1.83
CA SER A 229 5.87 12.23 -1.59
C SER A 229 4.86 13.35 -1.89
N LEU A 230 4.69 14.29 -0.95
CA LEU A 230 3.74 15.40 -1.09
C LEU A 230 4.44 16.67 -1.54
N SER A 231 3.75 17.49 -2.34
CA SER A 231 4.31 18.68 -2.98
C SER A 231 3.28 19.82 -3.07
N THR A 232 3.38 20.66 -4.08
CA THR A 232 2.45 21.77 -4.33
C THR A 232 1.05 21.24 -4.67
N GLY A 233 0.00 21.90 -4.18
CA GLY A 233 -1.39 21.53 -4.45
C GLY A 233 -1.86 20.28 -3.71
N THR A 234 -1.22 19.95 -2.59
CA THR A 234 -1.64 18.82 -1.76
C THR A 234 -3.06 19.04 -1.22
N ASN A 235 -3.92 18.04 -1.40
CA ASN A 235 -5.27 17.99 -0.85
C ASN A 235 -5.60 16.54 -0.43
N ILE A 236 -5.34 16.26 0.86
CA ILE A 236 -5.58 14.94 1.45
C ILE A 236 -6.38 15.12 2.73
N HIS A 237 -7.46 14.36 2.88
CA HIS A 237 -8.27 14.42 4.10
C HIS A 237 -9.09 13.15 4.33
N ASP A 238 -9.49 12.96 5.60
CA ASP A 238 -10.34 11.84 6.01
C ASP A 238 -9.71 10.49 5.66
N ILE A 239 -8.47 10.31 6.16
CA ILE A 239 -7.68 9.08 5.95
C ILE A 239 -7.55 8.34 7.28
N GLU A 240 -7.76 7.04 7.29
CA GLU A 240 -7.51 6.19 8.45
C GLU A 240 -6.68 4.97 8.08
N TYR A 241 -5.62 4.75 8.86
CA TYR A 241 -4.90 3.48 8.93
C TYR A 241 -5.18 2.83 10.29
N ASN A 242 -5.64 1.58 10.29
CA ASN A 242 -6.07 0.89 11.50
C ASN A 242 -5.64 -0.57 11.48
N TYR A 243 -5.12 -1.09 12.60
CA TYR A 243 -4.60 -2.45 12.68
C TYR A 243 -3.52 -2.75 11.63
N ILE A 244 -2.42 -2.01 11.72
CA ILE A 244 -1.25 -2.18 10.84
C ILE A 244 -0.13 -2.89 11.61
N TYR A 245 0.36 -3.98 11.04
CA TYR A 245 1.52 -4.70 11.55
C TYR A 245 2.73 -4.49 10.64
N THR A 246 3.85 -4.04 11.22
CA THR A 246 5.06 -3.75 10.45
C THR A 246 6.27 -4.35 11.15
N HIS A 247 7.03 -5.22 10.46
CA HIS A 247 8.22 -5.77 11.08
C HIS A 247 9.44 -5.72 10.16
N HIS A 248 10.61 -5.47 10.76
CA HIS A 248 11.90 -5.35 10.08
C HIS A 248 11.87 -4.42 8.85
N SER A 249 11.02 -3.40 8.91
CA SER A 249 10.82 -2.43 7.83
C SER A 249 11.54 -1.11 8.11
N ASN A 250 11.63 -0.25 7.10
CA ASN A 250 12.29 1.04 7.26
C ASN A 250 11.54 1.94 8.25
N GLN A 251 10.23 1.97 8.20
CA GLN A 251 9.37 2.64 9.18
C GLN A 251 8.06 1.88 9.41
N MET A 252 7.40 2.16 10.54
CA MET A 252 6.00 1.75 10.69
C MET A 252 5.09 2.64 9.85
N TYR A 253 5.30 3.96 9.91
CA TYR A 253 4.63 4.92 9.05
C TYR A 253 5.51 6.14 8.78
N MET A 254 5.45 6.66 7.54
CA MET A 254 6.08 7.94 7.24
C MET A 254 5.13 8.89 6.52
N ILE A 255 5.24 10.19 6.86
CA ILE A 255 4.70 11.29 6.08
C ILE A 255 5.90 12.05 5.52
N LYS A 256 5.97 12.19 4.21
CA LYS A 256 7.13 12.80 3.55
C LYS A 256 6.75 13.94 2.60
N SER A 257 7.35 15.10 2.83
CA SER A 257 7.27 16.27 1.95
C SER A 257 8.56 17.08 2.04
N ASN A 258 8.77 18.01 1.11
CA ASN A 258 9.84 18.99 1.18
C ASN A 258 9.38 20.29 0.49
N GLY A 259 9.04 21.32 1.28
CA GLY A 259 8.36 22.51 0.79
C GLY A 259 6.92 22.22 0.36
N GLY A 260 6.51 22.78 -0.78
CA GLY A 260 5.17 22.60 -1.33
C GLY A 260 4.10 23.48 -0.68
N GLY A 261 2.84 23.11 -0.84
CA GLY A 261 1.68 23.80 -0.29
C GLY A 261 0.40 22.99 -0.44
N GLY A 262 -0.64 23.40 0.26
CA GLY A 262 -1.90 22.69 0.34
C GLY A 262 -2.18 22.17 1.74
N THR A 263 -3.02 21.17 1.88
CA THR A 263 -3.50 20.68 3.19
C THR A 263 -3.51 19.16 3.29
N VAL A 264 -3.17 18.68 4.49
CA VAL A 264 -3.45 17.32 4.97
C VAL A 264 -4.21 17.46 6.28
N ARG A 265 -5.43 16.91 6.37
CA ARG A 265 -6.27 17.05 7.57
C ARG A 265 -7.14 15.85 7.86
N ASN A 266 -7.56 15.72 9.13
CA ASN A 266 -8.45 14.64 9.59
C ASN A 266 -7.87 13.27 9.26
N VAL A 267 -6.68 12.98 9.80
CA VAL A 267 -5.98 11.71 9.54
C VAL A 267 -5.77 10.97 10.85
N ALA A 268 -6.02 9.69 10.86
CA ALA A 268 -5.84 8.84 12.03
C ALA A 268 -4.96 7.61 11.70
N PHE A 269 -4.01 7.34 12.58
CA PHE A 269 -3.14 6.19 12.55
C PHE A 269 -3.29 5.43 13.87
N ASN A 270 -4.21 4.46 13.88
CA ASN A 270 -4.62 3.76 15.09
C ASN A 270 -4.18 2.29 15.08
N ASN A 271 -3.90 1.75 16.26
CA ASN A 271 -3.62 0.33 16.46
C ASN A 271 -2.46 -0.19 15.58
N PHE A 272 -1.32 0.48 15.68
CA PHE A 272 -0.09 0.06 15.02
C PHE A 272 0.71 -0.88 15.92
N MET A 273 1.13 -2.00 15.35
CA MET A 273 2.04 -2.95 15.98
C MET A 273 3.34 -3.00 15.15
N GLY A 274 4.47 -2.88 15.83
CA GLY A 274 5.76 -2.91 15.15
C GLY A 274 6.75 -3.86 15.82
N HIS A 275 7.62 -4.48 15.02
CA HIS A 275 8.73 -5.29 15.51
C HIS A 275 10.01 -4.97 14.73
N SER A 276 11.05 -4.52 15.43
CA SER A 276 12.39 -4.24 14.88
C SER A 276 12.41 -3.31 13.67
N ASN A 277 11.55 -2.31 13.61
CA ASN A 277 11.57 -1.33 12.52
C ASN A 277 12.68 -0.30 12.71
N ALA A 278 13.29 0.17 11.62
CA ALA A 278 14.38 1.14 11.72
C ALA A 278 13.88 2.50 12.25
N TYR A 279 12.75 2.99 11.74
CA TYR A 279 11.97 4.10 12.30
C TYR A 279 10.58 3.60 12.68
N THR A 280 9.87 4.32 13.54
CA THR A 280 8.48 4.01 13.84
C THR A 280 7.55 5.10 13.35
N LEU A 281 7.35 6.18 14.07
CA LEU A 281 6.66 7.37 13.59
C LEU A 281 7.68 8.32 12.96
N ASN A 282 7.66 8.45 11.62
CA ASN A 282 8.56 9.31 10.86
C ASN A 282 7.76 10.34 10.05
N PHE A 283 7.44 11.46 10.67
CA PHE A 283 6.77 12.57 10.04
C PHE A 283 7.81 13.65 9.68
N ASP A 284 8.20 13.70 8.41
CA ASP A 284 9.30 14.57 7.96
C ASP A 284 8.90 15.44 6.78
N THR A 285 8.80 16.75 7.02
CA THR A 285 8.49 17.77 6.01
C THR A 285 9.73 18.41 5.38
N ALA A 286 10.91 17.88 5.68
CA ALA A 286 12.18 18.22 5.07
C ALA A 286 12.88 16.98 4.51
N TRP A 287 12.12 16.11 3.85
CA TRP A 287 12.59 14.81 3.34
C TRP A 287 13.73 14.98 2.35
N SER A 288 14.92 14.54 2.72
CA SER A 288 16.16 14.83 1.99
C SER A 288 16.26 14.22 0.59
N SER A 289 15.53 13.13 0.33
CA SER A 289 15.51 12.51 -1.00
C SER A 289 14.56 13.20 -1.99
N MET A 290 13.84 14.23 -1.55
CA MET A 290 12.97 15.04 -2.41
C MET A 290 13.63 16.38 -2.69
N SER A 291 13.56 16.83 -3.94
CA SER A 291 13.82 18.24 -4.27
C SER A 291 12.80 19.14 -3.56
N LYS A 292 13.25 20.28 -3.06
CA LYS A 292 12.36 21.23 -2.39
C LYS A 292 11.38 21.83 -3.39
N ALA A 293 10.09 21.58 -3.18
CA ALA A 293 9.03 22.17 -3.98
C ALA A 293 8.80 23.65 -3.63
N ALA A 294 8.27 24.41 -4.57
CA ALA A 294 7.91 25.81 -4.33
C ALA A 294 6.80 25.92 -3.26
N GLY A 295 6.96 26.87 -2.35
CA GLY A 295 6.04 27.10 -1.24
C GLY A 295 6.69 26.95 0.14
N ASN A 296 5.94 27.36 1.17
CA ASN A 296 6.43 27.43 2.55
C ASN A 296 6.21 26.13 3.34
N GLY A 297 5.54 25.15 2.76
CA GLY A 297 5.16 23.90 3.37
C GLY A 297 3.66 23.59 3.27
N ILE A 298 3.31 22.35 3.54
CA ILE A 298 1.93 21.86 3.57
C ILE A 298 1.37 22.08 4.97
N ALA A 299 0.11 22.49 5.09
CA ALA A 299 -0.59 22.61 6.35
C ALA A 299 -1.11 21.23 6.80
N TYR A 300 -0.54 20.71 7.88
CA TYR A 300 -0.96 19.47 8.50
C TYR A 300 -1.77 19.77 9.75
N THR A 301 -3.04 19.33 9.77
CA THR A 301 -3.95 19.65 10.87
C THR A 301 -4.82 18.46 11.26
N ASN A 302 -5.11 18.34 12.57
CA ASN A 302 -5.96 17.27 13.10
C ASN A 302 -5.50 15.86 12.68
N ILE A 303 -4.32 15.47 13.18
CA ILE A 303 -3.69 14.17 12.91
C ILE A 303 -3.47 13.43 14.22
N THR A 304 -3.96 12.20 14.32
CA THR A 304 -3.84 11.35 15.50
C THR A 304 -2.97 10.13 15.23
N PHE A 305 -2.05 9.88 16.15
CA PHE A 305 -1.28 8.63 16.27
C PHE A 305 -1.67 7.96 17.59
N GLY A 306 -2.48 6.90 17.53
CA GLY A 306 -3.10 6.29 18.70
C GLY A 306 -2.87 4.80 18.83
N ALA A 307 -2.56 4.32 20.03
CA ALA A 307 -2.37 2.92 20.35
C ALA A 307 -1.26 2.25 19.50
N TRP A 308 -0.05 2.78 19.60
CA TRP A 308 1.14 2.22 18.95
C TRP A 308 1.93 1.37 19.94
N LYS A 309 2.30 0.15 19.55
CA LYS A 309 3.05 -0.80 20.39
C LYS A 309 4.20 -1.43 19.60
N GLY A 310 5.22 -1.90 20.32
CA GLY A 310 6.26 -2.74 19.75
C GLY A 310 7.65 -2.18 19.89
N THR A 311 8.53 -2.51 18.94
CA THR A 311 9.95 -2.17 19.04
C THR A 311 10.51 -1.48 17.80
N ALA A 312 11.53 -0.64 18.05
CA ALA A 312 12.44 -0.08 17.07
C ALA A 312 13.82 -0.76 17.18
N ALA A 313 14.54 -0.86 16.07
CA ALA A 313 15.86 -1.46 16.05
C ALA A 313 16.91 -0.58 16.78
N ASN A 314 16.78 0.76 16.70
CA ASN A 314 17.68 1.69 17.37
C ASN A 314 16.96 2.98 17.79
N GLY A 315 16.55 3.03 19.03
CA GLY A 315 15.74 4.12 19.56
C GLY A 315 16.48 5.44 19.85
N VAL A 316 17.80 5.43 19.92
CA VAL A 316 18.63 6.62 20.12
C VAL A 316 18.98 7.29 18.80
N GLN A 317 19.49 6.53 17.85
CA GLN A 317 19.87 7.04 16.53
C GLN A 317 18.67 7.37 15.67
N ARG A 318 17.61 6.55 15.75
CA ARG A 318 16.38 6.67 14.97
C ARG A 318 15.20 6.63 15.94
N GLY A 319 14.95 7.78 16.57
CA GLY A 319 13.95 7.86 17.63
C GLY A 319 12.58 7.36 17.17
N PRO A 320 11.84 6.68 18.06
CA PRO A 320 10.49 6.19 17.76
C PRO A 320 9.49 7.28 17.38
N ILE A 321 9.69 8.50 17.87
CA ILE A 321 8.90 9.66 17.46
C ILE A 321 9.82 10.68 16.79
N LYS A 322 9.59 10.92 15.50
CA LYS A 322 10.14 12.05 14.75
C LYS A 322 8.98 12.80 14.09
N VAL A 323 8.72 14.03 14.56
CA VAL A 323 7.74 14.94 13.95
C VAL A 323 8.44 16.24 13.61
N ASN A 324 8.77 16.41 12.35
CA ASN A 324 9.49 17.57 11.83
C ASN A 324 8.58 18.37 10.89
N CYS A 325 8.09 19.52 11.38
CA CYS A 325 7.19 20.42 10.65
C CYS A 325 7.90 21.72 10.27
N PRO A 326 7.47 22.41 9.18
CA PRO A 326 8.07 23.67 8.77
C PRO A 326 7.78 24.78 9.79
N SER A 327 8.74 25.67 10.03
CA SER A 327 8.53 26.84 10.90
C SER A 327 7.51 27.84 10.33
N ALA A 328 7.46 27.97 9.00
CA ALA A 328 6.53 28.87 8.32
C ALA A 328 5.09 28.35 8.28
N VAL A 329 4.91 27.03 8.34
CA VAL A 329 3.60 26.36 8.35
C VAL A 329 3.63 25.24 9.40
N PRO A 330 3.57 25.56 10.69
CA PRO A 330 3.62 24.57 11.76
C PRO A 330 2.45 23.59 11.68
N CYS A 331 2.70 22.32 12.07
CA CYS A 331 1.62 21.34 12.22
C CYS A 331 0.81 21.64 13.49
N THR A 332 -0.51 21.52 13.40
CA THR A 332 -1.42 21.83 14.51
C THR A 332 -2.46 20.75 14.72
N GLY A 333 -2.94 20.61 15.97
CA GLY A 333 -3.91 19.57 16.31
C GLY A 333 -3.34 18.15 16.15
N ILE A 334 -2.03 17.99 16.36
CA ILE A 334 -1.39 16.69 16.37
C ILE A 334 -1.63 16.02 17.72
N ASN A 335 -1.99 14.75 17.71
CA ASN A 335 -2.24 13.99 18.93
C ASN A 335 -1.46 12.66 18.90
N ILE A 336 -0.58 12.46 19.89
CA ILE A 336 0.17 11.22 20.07
C ILE A 336 -0.27 10.63 21.41
N ARG A 337 -0.99 9.51 21.39
CA ARG A 337 -1.54 8.87 22.60
C ARG A 337 -1.27 7.37 22.62
N ASP A 338 -1.15 6.80 23.80
CA ASP A 338 -0.93 5.36 23.99
C ASP A 338 0.24 4.82 23.15
N PHE A 339 1.35 5.58 23.15
CA PHE A 339 2.53 5.29 22.33
C PHE A 339 3.55 4.51 23.17
N ASN A 340 3.59 3.18 22.97
CA ASN A 340 4.41 2.23 23.70
C ASN A 340 5.38 1.51 22.75
N VAL A 341 6.30 2.27 22.16
CA VAL A 341 7.34 1.73 21.27
C VAL A 341 8.71 1.96 21.89
N TRP A 342 9.45 0.87 22.10
CA TRP A 342 10.77 0.84 22.69
C TRP A 342 11.79 0.26 21.73
N THR A 343 13.01 0.00 22.18
CA THR A 343 13.99 -0.75 21.38
C THR A 343 13.92 -2.24 21.66
N ASP A 344 14.41 -3.06 20.74
CA ASP A 344 14.53 -4.51 20.93
C ASP A 344 15.39 -4.86 22.15
N THR A 345 16.35 -4.01 22.50
CA THR A 345 17.25 -4.20 23.64
C THR A 345 16.71 -3.61 24.95
N GLY A 346 15.58 -2.91 24.93
CA GLY A 346 15.04 -2.19 26.08
C GLY A 346 15.84 -0.93 26.46
N SER A 347 16.74 -0.45 25.61
CA SER A 347 17.52 0.77 25.85
C SER A 347 16.68 2.04 25.75
N SER A 348 17.25 3.19 26.14
CA SER A 348 16.61 4.49 26.02
C SER A 348 16.24 4.82 24.58
N VAL A 349 15.14 5.51 24.42
CA VAL A 349 14.61 5.97 23.12
C VAL A 349 14.55 7.49 23.07
N LEU A 350 14.63 8.03 21.86
CA LEU A 350 14.61 9.46 21.61
C LEU A 350 13.28 9.87 20.93
N TRP A 351 12.64 10.90 21.48
CA TRP A 351 11.47 11.54 20.86
C TRP A 351 11.84 12.94 20.41
N GLY A 352 11.69 13.23 19.13
CA GLY A 352 12.03 14.52 18.53
C GLY A 352 10.83 15.17 17.86
N CYS A 353 10.49 16.40 18.30
CA CYS A 353 9.44 17.22 17.70
C CYS A 353 9.97 18.59 17.32
N GLN A 354 9.58 19.09 16.15
CA GLN A 354 9.90 20.41 15.67
C GLN A 354 8.68 21.09 15.07
N ASN A 355 8.35 22.29 15.53
CA ASN A 355 7.24 23.11 15.02
C ASN A 355 5.90 22.38 14.92
N ALA A 356 5.65 21.45 15.81
CA ALA A 356 4.44 20.63 15.85
C ALA A 356 3.69 20.86 17.17
N TYR A 357 2.42 21.18 17.07
CA TYR A 357 1.58 21.59 18.20
C TYR A 357 0.40 20.64 18.38
N GLY A 358 0.16 20.29 19.64
CA GLY A 358 -0.91 19.37 20.02
C GLY A 358 -0.67 18.74 21.38
N SER A 359 -0.92 17.45 21.53
CA SER A 359 -0.79 16.75 22.81
C SER A 359 -0.04 15.41 22.67
N GLY A 360 0.69 15.07 23.73
CA GLY A 360 1.44 13.81 23.85
C GLY A 360 2.83 13.83 23.23
N GLY A 361 3.64 12.82 23.56
CA GLY A 361 5.02 12.72 23.09
C GLY A 361 5.86 13.94 23.45
N CYS A 362 6.58 14.46 22.47
CA CYS A 362 7.40 15.68 22.56
C CYS A 362 6.72 16.94 22.01
N LEU A 363 5.41 16.90 21.76
CA LEU A 363 4.65 18.03 21.23
C LEU A 363 4.46 19.15 22.26
N LYS A 364 4.38 20.40 21.79
CA LYS A 364 3.94 21.54 22.60
C LYS A 364 2.42 21.71 22.50
N THR A 365 1.79 22.14 23.60
CA THR A 365 0.33 22.26 23.73
C THR A 365 -0.26 23.50 23.09
N ALA A 366 0.54 24.54 22.82
CA ALA A 366 0.07 25.79 22.23
C ALA A 366 0.96 26.21 21.06
N SER A 367 0.35 26.81 20.05
CA SER A 367 1.10 27.43 18.96
C SER A 367 1.90 28.61 19.47
N GLY A 368 3.16 28.67 19.12
CA GLY A 368 4.11 29.71 19.50
C GLY A 368 5.16 29.85 18.40
N GLY A 369 6.25 30.55 18.66
CA GLY A 369 7.37 30.62 17.76
C GLY A 369 7.99 29.26 17.45
N ALA A 370 8.88 29.23 16.46
CA ALA A 370 9.61 28.01 16.09
C ALA A 370 10.28 27.34 17.30
N TYR A 371 10.23 26.03 17.36
CA TYR A 371 10.85 25.25 18.44
C TYR A 371 11.39 23.90 17.96
N THR A 372 12.33 23.39 18.69
CA THR A 372 12.77 22.00 18.64
C THR A 372 12.74 21.43 20.06
N SER A 373 12.15 20.27 20.22
CA SER A 373 12.12 19.54 21.50
C SER A 373 12.63 18.12 21.28
N THR A 374 13.52 17.70 22.18
CA THR A 374 14.05 16.35 22.18
C THR A 374 13.94 15.81 23.62
N SER A 375 13.34 14.65 23.74
CA SER A 375 13.19 13.95 25.04
C SER A 375 13.80 12.57 24.95
N THR A 376 14.61 12.21 25.94
CA THR A 376 15.09 10.85 26.11
C THR A 376 14.18 10.13 27.09
N VAL A 377 13.60 9.02 26.65
CA VAL A 377 12.71 8.20 27.45
C VAL A 377 13.34 6.83 27.65
N ARG A 378 13.32 6.34 28.87
CA ARG A 378 13.80 4.98 29.19
C ARG A 378 12.65 4.00 29.02
N SER A 379 12.96 2.82 28.47
CA SER A 379 12.00 1.73 28.42
C SER A 379 11.55 1.33 29.83
N VAL A 380 10.30 0.92 29.91
CA VAL A 380 9.73 0.38 31.15
C VAL A 380 10.24 -1.05 31.33
N GLY A 381 10.79 -1.35 32.51
CA GLY A 381 11.21 -2.71 32.85
C GLY A 381 10.05 -3.69 32.73
N GLY A 382 10.28 -4.84 32.11
CA GLY A 382 9.25 -5.84 31.90
C GLY A 382 8.33 -5.57 30.70
N TYR A 383 8.63 -4.57 29.87
CA TYR A 383 7.88 -4.35 28.63
C TYR A 383 7.89 -5.59 27.74
N GLN A 384 6.70 -6.05 27.38
CA GLN A 384 6.51 -7.17 26.46
C GLN A 384 5.86 -6.64 25.19
N TYR A 385 6.32 -7.10 24.04
CA TYR A 385 5.74 -6.80 22.75
C TYR A 385 5.30 -8.10 22.05
N ALA A 386 4.22 -8.03 21.31
CA ALA A 386 3.71 -9.16 20.55
C ALA A 386 4.40 -9.25 19.19
N THR A 387 4.68 -10.49 18.78
CA THR A 387 5.18 -10.82 17.44
C THR A 387 4.23 -11.79 16.77
N MET A 388 4.23 -11.81 15.45
CA MET A 388 3.48 -12.80 14.67
C MET A 388 4.29 -14.10 14.58
N SER A 389 3.66 -15.24 14.83
CA SER A 389 4.32 -16.54 14.80
C SER A 389 4.88 -16.91 13.44
N ASN A 390 4.40 -16.30 12.36
CA ASN A 390 4.79 -16.54 10.98
C ASN A 390 5.50 -15.34 10.34
N GLU A 391 6.20 -14.52 11.14
CA GLU A 391 7.06 -13.46 10.62
C GLU A 391 8.12 -14.03 9.67
N LEU A 392 8.32 -13.36 8.53
CA LEU A 392 9.37 -13.76 7.59
C LEU A 392 10.75 -13.50 8.21
N PRO A 393 11.67 -14.47 8.13
CA PRO A 393 13.02 -14.31 8.70
C PRO A 393 13.88 -13.31 7.93
N SER A 394 13.54 -13.03 6.65
CA SER A 394 14.22 -12.08 5.79
C SER A 394 13.29 -11.61 4.68
N GLY A 395 13.62 -10.45 4.07
CA GLY A 395 12.99 -10.03 2.81
C GLY A 395 13.41 -10.93 1.64
N PHE A 396 12.75 -10.79 0.52
CA PHE A 396 13.04 -11.55 -0.69
C PHE A 396 14.30 -11.05 -1.40
N PRO A 397 15.13 -11.94 -1.92
CA PRO A 397 16.39 -11.56 -2.57
C PRO A 397 16.17 -10.88 -3.92
N VAL A 398 17.06 -9.92 -4.26
CA VAL A 398 17.02 -9.18 -5.53
C VAL A 398 17.40 -10.06 -6.72
N GLY A 399 18.33 -10.98 -6.54
CA GLY A 399 19.02 -11.69 -7.64
C GLY A 399 18.38 -13.00 -8.08
N ARG A 400 17.20 -13.35 -7.59
CA ARG A 400 16.54 -14.62 -7.97
C ARG A 400 15.02 -14.51 -7.91
N GLN A 401 14.37 -15.39 -8.66
CA GLN A 401 12.92 -15.47 -8.73
C GLN A 401 12.27 -15.63 -7.35
N ILE A 402 11.24 -14.84 -7.11
CA ILE A 402 10.36 -14.96 -5.95
C ILE A 402 9.24 -15.94 -6.31
N PRO A 403 8.98 -16.98 -5.51
CA PRO A 403 7.88 -17.90 -5.78
C PRO A 403 6.52 -17.22 -5.61
N VAL A 404 5.55 -17.68 -6.37
CA VAL A 404 4.15 -17.27 -6.21
C VAL A 404 3.63 -17.86 -4.89
N PRO A 405 3.17 -17.03 -3.94
CA PRO A 405 2.62 -17.52 -2.69
C PRO A 405 1.23 -18.14 -2.89
N SER A 406 0.83 -19.00 -1.95
CA SER A 406 -0.56 -19.44 -1.86
C SER A 406 -1.38 -18.44 -1.05
N LEU A 407 -2.58 -18.11 -1.54
CA LEU A 407 -3.55 -17.34 -0.79
C LEU A 407 -4.57 -18.30 -0.14
N PRO A 408 -5.00 -18.02 1.11
CA PRO A 408 -6.12 -18.75 1.70
C PRO A 408 -7.43 -18.37 0.99
N ALA A 409 -8.39 -19.26 0.98
CA ALA A 409 -9.75 -19.01 0.46
C ALA A 409 -10.61 -18.18 1.46
N SER A 410 -10.01 -17.26 2.19
CA SER A 410 -10.64 -16.38 3.18
C SER A 410 -10.18 -14.96 2.97
N PHE A 411 -10.82 -13.99 3.64
CA PHE A 411 -10.43 -12.57 3.58
C PHE A 411 -9.09 -12.24 4.24
N TYR A 412 -8.29 -13.23 4.60
CA TYR A 412 -7.05 -12.99 5.30
C TYR A 412 -5.90 -13.77 4.64
N PRO A 413 -4.79 -13.13 4.26
CA PRO A 413 -3.73 -13.77 3.45
C PRO A 413 -2.81 -14.71 4.26
N GLY A 414 -3.38 -15.57 5.09
CA GLY A 414 -2.67 -16.62 5.81
C GLY A 414 -1.98 -16.20 7.10
N ARG A 415 -2.23 -15.00 7.60
CA ARG A 415 -1.72 -14.52 8.89
C ARG A 415 -2.83 -14.35 9.93
N GLN A 416 -2.45 -14.32 11.19
CA GLN A 416 -3.39 -14.00 12.25
C GLN A 416 -3.84 -12.55 12.14
N PRO A 417 -5.14 -12.23 12.25
CA PRO A 417 -5.61 -10.86 12.27
C PRO A 417 -4.91 -10.02 13.35
N ILE A 418 -4.49 -8.81 13.01
CA ILE A 418 -3.74 -7.94 13.93
C ILE A 418 -4.60 -7.57 15.15
N SER A 419 -5.91 -7.42 14.96
CA SER A 419 -6.85 -7.18 16.04
C SER A 419 -6.81 -8.28 17.13
N ALA A 420 -6.53 -9.52 16.78
CA ALA A 420 -6.40 -10.62 17.73
C ALA A 420 -5.10 -10.54 18.56
N ILE A 421 -4.05 -9.86 18.07
CA ILE A 421 -2.79 -9.67 18.79
C ILE A 421 -2.90 -8.53 19.80
N LEU A 422 -3.76 -7.56 19.51
CA LEU A 422 -3.95 -6.36 20.32
C LEU A 422 -5.00 -6.53 21.41
N ALA A 423 -5.72 -7.66 21.39
CA ALA A 423 -6.79 -7.98 22.35
C ALA A 423 -6.28 -8.27 23.77
#